data_4531ff7bf1032be5080cd74f7e22262d
#
_entry.id   4531ff7bf1032be5080cd74f7e22262d
#
_cell.length_a   1.000
_cell.length_b   1.000
_cell.length_c   1.000
_cell.angle_alpha   90.00
_cell.angle_beta   90.00
_cell.angle_gamma   90.00
#
_symmetry.space_group_name_H-M   'P 1'
#
loop_
_entity.id
_entity.type
_entity.pdbx_description
1 polymer ?
#
loop_
_entity_poly.entity_id
_entity_poly.type
_entity_poly.pdbx_seq_one_letter_code
_entity_poly.pdbx_strand_id
1 'polypeptide(L)'
;MSFRTYFDVPDADRSGLGSQIAEQRRRVAERLAKVRRVVLVMSGKGGVGKSFLTAALARAMAGQTRSGVGVLDADLRSPTVARLLGASGPLSVLDDGVRPAVGVDGIKVMSTEFLLAEGRPLEWRGPAEERFVWRGSLEVGTLREFLSDVLWGEVDVLFIDLPPGADGAVELGGLIPNLTGAVAVTIPSEESRRSVSRTLRAAREAGIRLLGVIENLSGYRCEGCAATQPLFPGNAGAQLAEEFKVALLGRVPFSPEGNVVGDGLRDAFMKVLA
;
A
#
# COMPACT_ATOMS: atom_id res chain seq x y z
N MET A 1 -26.60 -7.26 30.59
CA MET A 1 -26.42 -8.61 30.06
C MET A 1 -25.07 -8.61 29.35
N SER A 2 -24.11 -9.37 29.84
CA SER A 2 -22.80 -9.54 29.18
C SER A 2 -23.01 -10.52 28.00
N PHE A 3 -22.79 -10.04 26.79
CA PHE A 3 -22.79 -10.93 25.61
C PHE A 3 -21.50 -11.75 25.66
N ARG A 4 -21.62 -13.10 25.67
CA ARG A 4 -20.47 -13.97 25.48
C ARG A 4 -20.14 -14.03 23.99
N THR A 5 -18.90 -13.80 23.65
CA THR A 5 -18.39 -14.01 22.30
C THR A 5 -17.94 -15.46 22.12
N TYR A 6 -17.72 -15.92 20.90
CA TYR A 6 -17.16 -17.23 20.59
C TYR A 6 -15.83 -17.50 21.34
N PHE A 7 -15.05 -16.46 21.58
CA PHE A 7 -13.76 -16.53 22.29
C PHE A 7 -13.90 -16.70 23.82
N ASP A 8 -15.11 -16.49 24.36
CA ASP A 8 -15.39 -16.64 25.79
C ASP A 8 -15.81 -18.09 26.16
N VAL A 9 -15.82 -19.00 25.18
CA VAL A 9 -16.19 -20.41 25.37
C VAL A 9 -14.91 -21.24 25.50
N PRO A 10 -14.55 -21.72 26.70
CA PRO A 10 -13.41 -22.62 26.89
C PRO A 10 -13.57 -23.85 26.01
N ASP A 11 -12.51 -24.32 25.35
CA ASP A 11 -12.48 -25.50 24.48
C ASP A 11 -13.31 -25.41 23.18
N ALA A 12 -13.81 -24.23 22.77
CA ALA A 12 -14.62 -24.11 21.57
C ALA A 12 -13.82 -24.22 20.26
N ASP A 13 -12.51 -23.92 20.28
CA ASP A 13 -11.68 -23.95 19.06
C ASP A 13 -10.98 -25.31 18.86
N ARG A 14 -11.74 -26.27 18.32
CA ARG A 14 -11.18 -27.54 17.79
C ARG A 14 -10.70 -27.40 16.34
N SER A 15 -10.89 -26.24 15.70
CA SER A 15 -10.51 -26.01 14.31
C SER A 15 -9.00 -25.82 14.12
N GLY A 16 -8.27 -25.50 15.18
CA GLY A 16 -6.86 -25.11 15.11
C GLY A 16 -6.63 -23.75 14.43
N LEU A 17 -7.70 -22.98 14.19
CA LEU A 17 -7.62 -21.68 13.51
C LEU A 17 -6.73 -20.70 14.28
N GLY A 18 -6.81 -20.67 15.61
CA GLY A 18 -5.97 -19.81 16.44
C GLY A 18 -4.48 -20.11 16.27
N SER A 19 -4.11 -21.41 16.23
CA SER A 19 -2.72 -21.82 16.01
C SER A 19 -2.24 -21.49 14.58
N GLN A 20 -3.09 -21.65 13.57
CA GLN A 20 -2.76 -21.27 12.18
C GLN A 20 -2.54 -19.76 12.03
N ILE A 21 -3.38 -18.92 12.67
CA ILE A 21 -3.22 -17.46 12.67
C ILE A 21 -1.91 -17.06 13.38
N ALA A 22 -1.61 -17.68 14.52
CA ALA A 22 -0.37 -17.42 15.26
C ALA A 22 0.88 -17.81 14.44
N GLU A 23 0.86 -18.97 13.79
CA GLU A 23 1.94 -19.41 12.91
C GLU A 23 2.13 -18.47 11.71
N GLN A 24 1.05 -18.04 11.09
CA GLN A 24 1.12 -17.09 9.97
C GLN A 24 1.69 -15.73 10.41
N ARG A 25 1.27 -15.21 11.57
CA ARG A 25 1.86 -14.00 12.14
C ARG A 25 3.35 -14.15 12.42
N ARG A 26 3.77 -15.30 12.93
CA ARG A 26 5.18 -15.61 13.17
C ARG A 26 5.97 -15.57 11.86
N ARG A 27 5.49 -16.23 10.80
CA ARG A 27 6.12 -16.21 9.48
C ARG A 27 6.23 -14.80 8.90
N VAL A 28 5.17 -13.99 8.98
CA VAL A 28 5.21 -12.58 8.55
C VAL A 28 6.27 -11.80 9.34
N ALA A 29 6.32 -11.98 10.66
CA ALA A 29 7.31 -11.31 11.49
C ALA A 29 8.75 -11.70 11.11
N GLU A 30 9.02 -12.96 10.85
CA GLU A 30 10.33 -13.47 10.40
C GLU A 30 10.72 -12.90 9.03
N ARG A 31 9.79 -12.87 8.07
CA ARG A 31 10.03 -12.32 6.73
C ARG A 31 10.31 -10.83 6.73
N LEU A 32 9.62 -10.09 7.59
CA LEU A 32 9.78 -8.64 7.71
C LEU A 32 10.86 -8.22 8.72
N ALA A 33 11.52 -9.16 9.41
CA ALA A 33 12.53 -8.85 10.44
C ALA A 33 13.71 -8.01 9.93
N LYS A 34 14.05 -8.13 8.65
CA LYS A 34 15.13 -7.37 8.00
C LYS A 34 14.62 -6.15 7.22
N VAL A 35 13.32 -5.88 7.27
CA VAL A 35 12.71 -4.69 6.70
C VAL A 35 12.64 -3.62 7.79
N ARG A 36 13.36 -2.50 7.62
CA ARG A 36 13.46 -1.48 8.66
C ARG A 36 12.17 -0.69 8.86
N ARG A 37 11.47 -0.39 7.77
CA ARG A 37 10.24 0.40 7.78
C ARG A 37 9.23 -0.18 6.81
N VAL A 38 7.99 -0.33 7.26
CA VAL A 38 6.86 -0.74 6.40
C VAL A 38 5.87 0.40 6.36
N VAL A 39 5.54 0.87 5.16
CA VAL A 39 4.65 2.01 4.94
C VAL A 39 3.49 1.61 4.05
N LEU A 40 2.27 1.76 4.55
CA LEU A 40 1.06 1.61 3.75
C LEU A 40 0.81 2.88 2.93
N VAL A 41 0.50 2.73 1.65
CA VAL A 41 0.02 3.82 0.79
C VAL A 41 -1.44 3.58 0.50
N MET A 42 -2.29 4.50 0.92
CA MET A 42 -3.74 4.34 0.89
C MET A 42 -4.45 5.53 0.21
N SER A 43 -5.66 5.30 -0.25
CA SER A 43 -6.53 6.33 -0.82
C SER A 43 -7.99 6.02 -0.54
N GLY A 44 -8.84 7.04 -0.53
CA GLY A 44 -10.26 6.85 -0.31
C GLY A 44 -11.03 6.33 -1.54
N LYS A 45 -10.52 6.57 -2.74
CA LYS A 45 -11.12 6.15 -4.02
C LYS A 45 -10.07 5.80 -5.05
N GLY A 46 -10.45 5.05 -6.09
CA GLY A 46 -9.60 4.76 -7.24
C GLY A 46 -9.33 6.00 -8.11
N GLY A 47 -8.29 5.93 -8.95
CA GLY A 47 -7.98 6.98 -9.93
C GLY A 47 -7.31 8.24 -9.39
N VAL A 48 -6.91 8.30 -8.12
CA VAL A 48 -6.19 9.45 -7.53
C VAL A 48 -4.68 9.42 -7.78
N GLY A 49 -4.17 8.39 -8.46
CA GLY A 49 -2.74 8.23 -8.74
C GLY A 49 -1.94 7.64 -7.58
N LYS A 50 -2.58 6.86 -6.68
CA LYS A 50 -1.94 6.20 -5.54
C LYS A 50 -0.74 5.35 -5.97
N SER A 51 -0.94 4.36 -6.84
CA SER A 51 0.11 3.44 -7.31
C SER A 51 1.24 4.16 -8.05
N PHE A 52 0.90 5.20 -8.81
CA PHE A 52 1.88 6.07 -9.45
C PHE A 52 2.77 6.75 -8.39
N LEU A 53 2.18 7.35 -7.35
CA LEU A 53 2.93 7.98 -6.27
C LEU A 53 3.72 6.98 -5.44
N THR A 54 3.19 5.76 -5.24
CA THR A 54 3.93 4.66 -4.59
C THR A 54 5.21 4.35 -5.36
N ALA A 55 5.11 4.16 -6.68
CA ALA A 55 6.26 3.90 -7.54
C ALA A 55 7.25 5.09 -7.58
N ALA A 56 6.74 6.31 -7.66
CA ALA A 56 7.55 7.52 -7.68
C ALA A 56 8.31 7.76 -6.36
N LEU A 57 7.65 7.52 -5.21
CA LEU A 57 8.30 7.55 -3.89
C LEU A 57 9.36 6.46 -3.76
N ALA A 58 9.06 5.23 -4.21
CA ALA A 58 10.02 4.13 -4.18
C ALA A 58 11.29 4.48 -4.98
N ARG A 59 11.15 5.06 -6.18
CA ARG A 59 12.28 5.52 -6.98
C ARG A 59 13.05 6.66 -6.32
N ALA A 60 12.36 7.66 -5.78
CA ALA A 60 12.99 8.77 -5.08
C ALA A 60 13.78 8.32 -3.84
N MET A 61 13.37 7.21 -3.22
CA MET A 61 14.03 6.62 -2.05
C MET A 61 15.18 5.67 -2.42
N ALA A 62 15.12 4.99 -3.56
CA ALA A 62 16.09 3.96 -3.93
C ALA A 62 17.54 4.48 -3.95
N GLY A 63 17.76 5.71 -4.43
CA GLY A 63 19.07 6.36 -4.45
C GLY A 63 19.56 6.89 -3.09
N GLN A 64 18.73 6.83 -2.04
CA GLN A 64 19.00 7.39 -0.70
C GLN A 64 19.12 6.30 0.38
N THR A 65 18.83 5.05 0.03
CA THR A 65 18.83 3.91 0.97
C THR A 65 20.07 3.05 0.77
N ARG A 66 20.52 2.39 1.86
CA ARG A 66 21.69 1.48 1.83
C ARG A 66 21.30 0.08 1.41
N SER A 67 20.17 -0.39 1.92
CA SER A 67 19.69 -1.78 1.72
C SER A 67 18.59 -1.86 0.66
N GLY A 68 18.25 -0.76 0.00
CA GLY A 68 17.28 -0.71 -1.08
C GLY A 68 15.83 -0.53 -0.63
N VAL A 69 14.94 -0.58 -1.60
CA VAL A 69 13.49 -0.36 -1.44
C VAL A 69 12.73 -1.56 -1.98
N GLY A 70 11.63 -1.91 -1.30
CA GLY A 70 10.66 -2.89 -1.76
C GLY A 70 9.29 -2.25 -2.00
N VAL A 71 8.51 -2.83 -2.92
CA VAL A 71 7.12 -2.47 -3.14
C VAL A 71 6.28 -3.74 -3.27
N LEU A 72 5.26 -3.86 -2.43
CA LEU A 72 4.19 -4.85 -2.56
C LEU A 72 2.96 -4.19 -3.17
N ASP A 73 2.55 -4.64 -4.34
CA ASP A 73 1.28 -4.27 -4.95
C ASP A 73 0.16 -5.11 -4.32
N ALA A 74 -0.59 -4.51 -3.43
CA ALA A 74 -1.70 -5.14 -2.73
C ALA A 74 -3.06 -4.88 -3.39
N ASP A 75 -3.11 -4.13 -4.49
CA ASP A 75 -4.31 -4.01 -5.33
C ASP A 75 -4.40 -5.21 -6.29
N LEU A 76 -4.83 -6.36 -5.74
CA LEU A 76 -4.87 -7.64 -6.46
C LEU A 76 -5.76 -7.61 -7.69
N ARG A 77 -6.71 -6.68 -7.75
CA ARG A 77 -7.70 -6.56 -8.85
C ARG A 77 -7.19 -5.75 -10.03
N SER A 78 -6.39 -4.74 -9.73
CA SER A 78 -5.90 -3.79 -10.73
C SER A 78 -4.42 -3.49 -10.48
N PRO A 79 -3.55 -4.52 -10.48
CA PRO A 79 -2.14 -4.34 -10.23
C PRO A 79 -1.52 -3.46 -11.31
N THR A 80 -0.70 -2.50 -10.92
CA THR A 80 -0.08 -1.55 -11.84
C THR A 80 1.37 -1.21 -11.48
N VAL A 81 1.76 -1.48 -10.23
CA VAL A 81 3.08 -1.06 -9.71
C VAL A 81 4.22 -1.74 -10.45
N ALA A 82 4.07 -3.02 -10.83
CA ALA A 82 5.09 -3.76 -11.55
C ALA A 82 5.46 -3.06 -12.87
N ARG A 83 4.46 -2.67 -13.67
CA ARG A 83 4.68 -1.91 -14.92
C ARG A 83 5.28 -0.54 -14.69
N LEU A 84 4.81 0.18 -13.67
CA LEU A 84 5.32 1.52 -13.33
C LEU A 84 6.80 1.49 -12.91
N LEU A 85 7.26 0.38 -12.34
CA LEU A 85 8.64 0.16 -11.94
C LEU A 85 9.46 -0.64 -12.95
N GLY A 86 8.90 -0.98 -14.13
CA GLY A 86 9.58 -1.75 -15.15
C GLY A 86 10.00 -3.14 -14.68
N ALA A 87 9.32 -3.69 -13.67
CA ALA A 87 9.55 -5.04 -13.19
C ALA A 87 8.79 -6.05 -14.04
N SER A 88 9.41 -7.17 -14.38
CA SER A 88 8.81 -8.23 -15.19
C SER A 88 9.12 -9.61 -14.58
N GLY A 89 8.20 -10.57 -14.83
CA GLY A 89 8.35 -11.97 -14.39
C GLY A 89 9.10 -12.83 -15.38
N PRO A 90 9.22 -14.18 -15.15
CA PRO A 90 8.52 -14.94 -14.10
C PRO A 90 9.15 -14.78 -12.70
N LEU A 91 8.36 -15.03 -11.67
CA LEU A 91 8.86 -15.08 -10.29
C LEU A 91 9.71 -16.34 -10.06
N SER A 92 10.76 -16.21 -9.29
CA SER A 92 11.57 -17.34 -8.84
C SER A 92 11.00 -17.90 -7.55
N VAL A 93 10.42 -19.12 -7.63
CA VAL A 93 9.95 -19.87 -6.46
C VAL A 93 11.08 -20.77 -5.96
N LEU A 94 11.40 -20.66 -4.67
CA LEU A 94 12.44 -21.41 -3.98
C LEU A 94 11.78 -22.23 -2.87
N ASP A 95 12.54 -23.16 -2.29
CA ASP A 95 12.03 -24.04 -1.21
C ASP A 95 11.59 -23.24 0.04
N ASP A 96 12.23 -22.09 0.29
CA ASP A 96 12.00 -21.24 1.45
C ASP A 96 11.12 -20.01 1.16
N GLY A 97 10.68 -19.80 -0.08
CA GLY A 97 9.79 -18.71 -0.44
C GLY A 97 9.91 -18.22 -1.88
N VAL A 98 9.40 -17.02 -2.13
CA VAL A 98 9.34 -16.39 -3.46
C VAL A 98 10.31 -15.22 -3.52
N ARG A 99 11.22 -15.23 -4.46
CA ARG A 99 12.09 -14.08 -4.71
C ARG A 99 11.30 -12.98 -5.45
N PRO A 100 11.26 -11.74 -4.93
CA PRO A 100 10.60 -10.64 -5.62
C PRO A 100 11.31 -10.33 -6.96
N ALA A 101 10.55 -9.86 -7.93
CA ALA A 101 11.12 -9.33 -9.16
C ALA A 101 11.91 -8.04 -8.87
N VAL A 102 12.80 -7.67 -9.78
CA VAL A 102 13.60 -6.44 -9.64
C VAL A 102 13.21 -5.49 -10.76
N GLY A 103 12.77 -4.31 -10.39
CA GLY A 103 12.45 -3.21 -11.30
C GLY A 103 13.61 -2.22 -11.44
N VAL A 104 13.29 -1.05 -11.97
CA VAL A 104 14.24 0.07 -12.11
C VAL A 104 14.86 0.43 -10.76
N ASP A 105 16.06 0.98 -10.79
CA ASP A 105 16.79 1.42 -9.60
C ASP A 105 17.03 0.30 -8.55
N GLY A 106 16.92 -0.98 -8.96
CA GLY A 106 17.09 -2.13 -8.07
C GLY A 106 15.93 -2.36 -7.09
N ILE A 107 14.77 -1.74 -7.32
CA ILE A 107 13.60 -1.87 -6.45
C ILE A 107 13.03 -3.28 -6.53
N LYS A 108 12.86 -3.92 -5.37
CA LYS A 108 12.23 -5.24 -5.26
C LYS A 108 10.70 -5.09 -5.37
N VAL A 109 10.08 -5.85 -6.24
CA VAL A 109 8.63 -5.75 -6.51
C VAL A 109 7.95 -7.10 -6.39
N MET A 110 6.84 -7.13 -5.65
CA MET A 110 5.89 -8.24 -5.66
C MET A 110 4.51 -7.74 -6.06
N SER A 111 3.91 -8.40 -7.04
CA SER A 111 2.59 -8.07 -7.58
C SER A 111 1.91 -9.32 -8.13
N THR A 112 0.59 -9.37 -8.06
CA THR A 112 -0.20 -10.40 -8.75
C THR A 112 -0.04 -10.34 -10.25
N GLU A 113 0.40 -9.22 -10.82
CA GLU A 113 0.64 -9.07 -12.26
C GLU A 113 1.60 -10.15 -12.79
N PHE A 114 2.56 -10.60 -11.98
CA PHE A 114 3.49 -11.69 -12.35
C PHE A 114 2.85 -13.08 -12.39
N LEU A 115 1.67 -13.22 -11.81
CA LEU A 115 0.91 -14.48 -11.75
C LEU A 115 -0.18 -14.54 -12.82
N LEU A 116 -0.44 -13.41 -13.49
CA LEU A 116 -1.49 -13.30 -14.51
C LEU A 116 -0.93 -13.63 -15.89
N ALA A 117 -1.68 -14.40 -16.67
CA ALA A 117 -1.44 -14.46 -18.10
C ALA A 117 -1.79 -13.09 -18.72
N GLU A 118 -1.02 -12.66 -19.69
CA GLU A 118 -1.17 -11.37 -20.35
C GLU A 118 -2.63 -11.11 -20.77
N GLY A 119 -3.18 -10.00 -20.31
CA GLY A 119 -4.57 -9.58 -20.60
C GLY A 119 -5.66 -10.37 -19.88
N ARG A 120 -5.35 -11.26 -18.92
CA ARG A 120 -6.35 -11.97 -18.14
C ARG A 120 -6.49 -11.39 -16.74
N PRO A 121 -7.73 -11.23 -16.24
CA PRO A 121 -7.95 -10.86 -14.84
C PRO A 121 -7.57 -12.00 -13.89
N LEU A 122 -7.33 -11.66 -12.63
CA LEU A 122 -7.13 -12.64 -11.57
C LEU A 122 -8.42 -13.47 -11.39
N GLU A 123 -8.32 -14.76 -11.66
CA GLU A 123 -9.40 -15.72 -11.48
C GLU A 123 -9.12 -16.61 -10.28
N TRP A 124 -10.00 -16.57 -9.29
CA TRP A 124 -9.96 -17.46 -8.13
C TRP A 124 -10.49 -18.86 -8.51
N ARG A 125 -9.83 -19.90 -8.10
CA ARG A 125 -10.33 -21.29 -8.28
C ARG A 125 -11.58 -21.50 -7.42
N GLY A 126 -12.56 -22.23 -7.95
CA GLY A 126 -13.81 -22.58 -7.28
C GLY A 126 -15.07 -22.20 -8.06
N PRO A 127 -16.26 -22.67 -7.66
CA PRO A 127 -17.54 -22.34 -8.28
C PRO A 127 -17.82 -20.83 -8.28
N ALA A 128 -18.45 -20.30 -9.32
CA ALA A 128 -18.69 -18.87 -9.48
C ALA A 128 -19.51 -18.27 -8.31
N GLU A 129 -20.44 -19.03 -7.77
CA GLU A 129 -21.32 -18.65 -6.66
C GLU A 129 -20.54 -18.54 -5.33
N GLU A 130 -19.65 -19.45 -5.07
CA GLU A 130 -18.78 -19.41 -3.88
C GLU A 130 -17.74 -18.27 -3.96
N ARG A 131 -17.22 -17.99 -5.15
CA ARG A 131 -16.25 -16.92 -5.38
C ARG A 131 -16.77 -15.55 -4.96
N PHE A 132 -18.06 -15.28 -5.13
CA PHE A 132 -18.64 -14.00 -4.73
C PHE A 132 -18.69 -13.82 -3.21
N VAL A 133 -19.05 -14.88 -2.49
CA VAL A 133 -19.17 -14.85 -1.01
C VAL A 133 -17.79 -14.81 -0.32
N TRP A 134 -16.82 -15.55 -0.84
CA TRP A 134 -15.50 -15.70 -0.20
C TRP A 134 -14.40 -14.80 -0.76
N ARG A 135 -14.70 -13.93 -1.72
CA ARG A 135 -13.71 -13.11 -2.41
C ARG A 135 -12.84 -12.29 -1.45
N GLY A 136 -13.43 -11.60 -0.49
CA GLY A 136 -12.69 -10.81 0.49
C GLY A 136 -11.69 -11.66 1.29
N SER A 137 -12.12 -12.84 1.75
CA SER A 137 -11.26 -13.76 2.49
C SER A 137 -10.11 -14.29 1.65
N LEU A 138 -10.33 -14.55 0.35
CA LEU A 138 -9.29 -14.99 -0.58
C LEU A 138 -8.26 -13.88 -0.84
N GLU A 139 -8.70 -12.64 -1.04
CA GLU A 139 -7.81 -11.49 -1.23
C GLU A 139 -6.91 -11.27 -0.01
N VAL A 140 -7.49 -11.29 1.19
CA VAL A 140 -6.74 -11.19 2.45
C VAL A 140 -5.78 -12.35 2.61
N GLY A 141 -6.21 -13.57 2.30
CA GLY A 141 -5.37 -14.78 2.31
C GLY A 141 -4.14 -14.60 1.44
N THR A 142 -4.32 -14.14 0.19
CA THR A 142 -3.21 -13.91 -0.75
C THR A 142 -2.24 -12.82 -0.27
N LEU A 143 -2.75 -11.72 0.29
CA LEU A 143 -1.88 -10.68 0.86
C LEU A 143 -1.06 -11.21 2.04
N ARG A 144 -1.65 -12.07 2.86
CA ARG A 144 -0.94 -12.73 3.95
C ARG A 144 0.16 -13.65 3.43
N GLU A 145 -0.12 -14.43 2.37
CA GLU A 145 0.88 -15.27 1.69
C GLU A 145 2.02 -14.41 1.13
N PHE A 146 1.74 -13.31 0.45
CA PHE A 146 2.78 -12.41 -0.03
C PHE A 146 3.65 -11.84 1.09
N LEU A 147 3.07 -11.51 2.23
CA LEU A 147 3.82 -11.03 3.38
C LEU A 147 4.65 -12.14 4.06
N SER A 148 4.18 -13.40 4.06
CA SER A 148 4.84 -14.52 4.70
C SER A 148 5.84 -15.25 3.81
N ASP A 149 5.70 -15.19 2.48
CA ASP A 149 6.44 -16.03 1.56
C ASP A 149 7.48 -15.26 0.73
N VAL A 150 7.30 -13.94 0.54
CA VAL A 150 8.25 -13.15 -0.24
C VAL A 150 9.54 -12.91 0.53
N LEU A 151 10.66 -13.24 -0.11
CA LEU A 151 12.02 -13.10 0.42
C LEU A 151 12.53 -11.66 0.22
N TRP A 152 12.02 -10.72 1.01
CA TRP A 152 12.44 -9.32 0.91
C TRP A 152 13.92 -9.11 1.22
N GLY A 153 14.48 -9.89 2.17
CA GLY A 153 15.85 -9.69 2.65
C GLY A 153 16.01 -8.34 3.34
N GLU A 154 17.19 -7.76 3.26
CA GLU A 154 17.43 -6.42 3.78
C GLU A 154 16.78 -5.38 2.88
N VAL A 155 15.91 -4.54 3.47
CA VAL A 155 15.20 -3.45 2.82
C VAL A 155 15.03 -2.30 3.81
N ASP A 156 15.40 -1.10 3.42
CA ASP A 156 15.23 0.07 4.29
C ASP A 156 13.77 0.53 4.37
N VAL A 157 13.04 0.47 3.25
CA VAL A 157 11.60 0.80 3.19
C VAL A 157 10.86 -0.17 2.28
N LEU A 158 9.81 -0.79 2.80
CA LEU A 158 8.82 -1.56 2.05
C LEU A 158 7.54 -0.74 1.95
N PHE A 159 7.18 -0.32 0.76
CA PHE A 159 5.89 0.28 0.47
C PHE A 159 4.87 -0.82 0.18
N ILE A 160 3.66 -0.67 0.71
CA ILE A 160 2.52 -1.54 0.40
C ILE A 160 1.45 -0.66 -0.24
N ASP A 161 1.24 -0.85 -1.54
CA ASP A 161 0.24 -0.13 -2.33
C ASP A 161 -1.12 -0.79 -2.17
N LEU A 162 -1.99 -0.22 -1.32
CA LEU A 162 -3.28 -0.81 -0.94
C LEU A 162 -4.35 -0.61 -2.03
N PRO A 163 -5.39 -1.45 -2.09
CA PRO A 163 -6.59 -1.11 -2.83
C PRO A 163 -7.24 0.16 -2.26
N PRO A 164 -8.09 0.85 -3.03
CA PRO A 164 -8.82 2.01 -2.52
C PRO A 164 -9.79 1.62 -1.39
N GLY A 165 -9.91 2.47 -0.38
CA GLY A 165 -10.73 2.24 0.82
C GLY A 165 -9.91 2.00 2.08
N ALA A 166 -10.59 1.64 3.15
CA ALA A 166 -9.99 1.46 4.48
C ALA A 166 -9.62 0.01 4.81
N ASP A 167 -10.33 -0.94 4.21
CA ASP A 167 -10.32 -2.36 4.64
C ASP A 167 -8.91 -2.95 4.60
N GLY A 168 -8.19 -2.78 3.50
CA GLY A 168 -6.82 -3.29 3.38
C GLY A 168 -5.86 -2.73 4.43
N ALA A 169 -6.01 -1.45 4.82
CA ALA A 169 -5.18 -0.85 5.85
C ALA A 169 -5.47 -1.48 7.23
N VAL A 170 -6.75 -1.63 7.58
CA VAL A 170 -7.17 -2.21 8.87
C VAL A 170 -6.69 -3.66 8.98
N GLU A 171 -6.88 -4.46 7.94
CA GLU A 171 -6.50 -5.87 7.92
C GLU A 171 -4.98 -6.07 8.01
N LEU A 172 -4.21 -5.37 7.17
CA LEU A 172 -2.75 -5.49 7.16
C LEU A 172 -2.10 -4.82 8.39
N GLY A 173 -2.71 -3.77 8.93
CA GLY A 173 -2.23 -3.10 10.13
C GLY A 173 -2.13 -4.04 11.33
N GLY A 174 -3.10 -4.95 11.50
CA GLY A 174 -3.09 -5.98 12.55
C GLY A 174 -2.13 -7.15 12.31
N LEU A 175 -1.62 -7.30 11.09
CA LEU A 175 -0.76 -8.42 10.69
C LEU A 175 0.73 -8.07 10.69
N ILE A 176 1.08 -6.82 10.40
CA ILE A 176 2.47 -6.35 10.23
C ILE A 176 3.01 -5.84 11.57
N PRO A 177 3.96 -6.55 12.21
CA PRO A 177 4.39 -6.23 13.56
C PRO A 177 5.22 -4.94 13.65
N ASN A 178 5.93 -4.58 12.59
CA ASN A 178 6.81 -3.41 12.52
C ASN A 178 6.26 -2.33 11.58
N LEU A 179 4.93 -2.19 11.50
CA LEU A 179 4.29 -1.19 10.68
C LEU A 179 4.69 0.22 11.15
N THR A 180 5.37 0.96 10.26
CA THR A 180 5.80 2.33 10.55
C THR A 180 4.62 3.30 10.52
N GLY A 181 3.69 3.09 9.61
CA GLY A 181 2.46 3.87 9.48
C GLY A 181 1.91 3.91 8.06
N ALA A 182 0.99 4.82 7.83
CA ALA A 182 0.31 4.98 6.56
C ALA A 182 0.40 6.41 6.01
N VAL A 183 0.53 6.54 4.69
CA VAL A 183 0.42 7.79 3.93
C VAL A 183 -0.85 7.74 3.10
N ALA A 184 -1.63 8.81 3.13
CA ALA A 184 -2.83 8.94 2.32
C ALA A 184 -2.59 9.79 1.07
N VAL A 185 -3.14 9.33 -0.06
CA VAL A 185 -3.14 10.05 -1.33
C VAL A 185 -4.54 10.59 -1.61
N THR A 186 -4.62 11.89 -1.90
CA THR A 186 -5.85 12.59 -2.29
C THR A 186 -5.63 13.41 -3.56
N ILE A 187 -6.71 13.92 -4.13
CA ILE A 187 -6.69 14.98 -5.16
C ILE A 187 -7.48 16.17 -4.63
N PRO A 188 -7.29 17.42 -5.15
CA PRO A 188 -7.93 18.62 -4.61
C PRO A 188 -9.43 18.70 -4.97
N SER A 189 -10.21 17.69 -4.57
CA SER A 189 -11.68 17.68 -4.74
C SER A 189 -12.36 17.30 -3.43
N GLU A 190 -13.55 17.84 -3.20
CA GLU A 190 -14.34 17.59 -1.99
C GLU A 190 -14.73 16.12 -1.86
N GLU A 191 -15.06 15.44 -2.96
CA GLU A 191 -15.39 14.01 -2.97
C GLU A 191 -14.18 13.17 -2.51
N SER A 192 -12.96 13.53 -2.98
CA SER A 192 -11.74 12.86 -2.54
C SER A 192 -11.48 13.12 -1.07
N ARG A 193 -11.63 14.36 -0.61
CA ARG A 193 -11.48 14.73 0.80
C ARG A 193 -12.38 13.88 1.70
N ARG A 194 -13.68 13.81 1.40
CA ARG A 194 -14.66 13.03 2.19
C ARG A 194 -14.31 11.54 2.22
N SER A 195 -13.92 10.99 1.08
CA SER A 195 -13.55 9.57 0.98
C SER A 195 -12.27 9.26 1.76
N VAL A 196 -11.23 10.09 1.60
CA VAL A 196 -9.95 9.92 2.31
C VAL A 196 -10.13 10.16 3.81
N SER A 197 -10.96 11.12 4.24
CA SER A 197 -11.25 11.34 5.66
C SER A 197 -11.83 10.08 6.33
N ARG A 198 -12.76 9.37 5.67
CA ARG A 198 -13.28 8.09 6.17
C ARG A 198 -12.18 7.03 6.29
N THR A 199 -11.33 6.92 5.28
CA THR A 199 -10.21 5.97 5.28
C THR A 199 -9.20 6.26 6.39
N LEU A 200 -8.86 7.54 6.60
CA LEU A 200 -7.95 7.97 7.66
C LEU A 200 -8.51 7.71 9.07
N ARG A 201 -9.82 7.91 9.25
CA ARG A 201 -10.50 7.61 10.54
C ARG A 201 -10.42 6.12 10.85
N ALA A 202 -10.80 5.26 9.91
CA ALA A 202 -10.74 3.82 10.10
C ALA A 202 -9.31 3.33 10.39
N ALA A 203 -8.31 3.84 9.67
CA ALA A 203 -6.91 3.52 9.92
C ALA A 203 -6.46 3.95 11.32
N ARG A 204 -6.86 5.15 11.77
CA ARG A 204 -6.55 5.67 13.12
C ARG A 204 -7.24 4.85 14.20
N GLU A 205 -8.51 4.48 14.02
CA GLU A 205 -9.28 3.63 14.94
C GLU A 205 -8.65 2.23 15.06
N ALA A 206 -8.05 1.73 13.98
CA ALA A 206 -7.27 0.49 13.97
C ALA A 206 -5.85 0.64 14.58
N GLY A 207 -5.52 1.80 15.15
CA GLY A 207 -4.22 2.06 15.79
C GLY A 207 -3.06 2.33 14.82
N ILE A 208 -3.34 2.56 13.53
CA ILE A 208 -2.30 2.83 12.54
C ILE A 208 -1.83 4.28 12.65
N ARG A 209 -0.53 4.47 12.80
CA ARG A 209 0.10 5.80 12.76
C ARG A 209 -0.08 6.43 11.39
N LEU A 210 -0.66 7.62 11.34
CA LEU A 210 -0.79 8.40 10.12
C LEU A 210 0.47 9.26 9.93
N LEU A 211 1.22 9.04 8.85
CA LEU A 211 2.47 9.72 8.56
C LEU A 211 2.24 11.06 7.86
N GLY A 212 1.18 11.15 7.06
CA GLY A 212 0.84 12.38 6.35
C GLY A 212 -0.07 12.15 5.14
N VAL A 213 -0.30 13.25 4.43
CA VAL A 213 -1.14 13.30 3.23
C VAL A 213 -0.30 13.82 2.05
N ILE A 214 -0.50 13.25 0.87
CA ILE A 214 0.03 13.74 -0.41
C ILE A 214 -1.17 14.16 -1.26
N GLU A 215 -1.15 15.40 -1.77
CA GLU A 215 -2.15 15.90 -2.70
C GLU A 215 -1.62 15.76 -4.13
N ASN A 216 -2.11 14.76 -4.84
CA ASN A 216 -1.78 14.53 -6.25
C ASN A 216 -2.70 15.33 -7.16
N LEU A 217 -2.29 15.52 -8.44
CA LEU A 217 -3.03 16.30 -9.43
C LEU A 217 -3.39 17.70 -8.92
N SER A 218 -2.49 18.28 -8.12
CA SER A 218 -2.71 19.58 -7.46
C SER A 218 -2.77 20.75 -8.43
N GLY A 219 -2.34 20.55 -9.67
CA GLY A 219 -2.40 21.50 -10.77
C GLY A 219 -1.88 20.88 -12.06
N TYR A 220 -1.94 21.62 -13.14
CA TYR A 220 -1.32 21.32 -14.43
C TYR A 220 -0.09 22.22 -14.61
N ARG A 221 1.05 21.62 -14.86
CA ARG A 221 2.27 22.35 -15.20
C ARG A 221 2.33 22.55 -16.72
N CYS A 222 2.26 23.81 -17.16
CA CYS A 222 2.34 24.15 -18.57
C CYS A 222 3.76 23.91 -19.10
N GLU A 223 3.89 23.18 -20.19
CA GLU A 223 5.18 22.88 -20.83
C GLU A 223 5.82 24.15 -21.42
N GLY A 224 5.00 25.11 -21.91
CA GLY A 224 5.49 26.31 -22.58
C GLY A 224 6.03 27.38 -21.63
N CYS A 225 5.43 27.53 -20.42
CA CYS A 225 5.80 28.60 -19.49
C CYS A 225 6.12 28.12 -18.07
N ALA A 226 6.08 26.82 -17.82
CA ALA A 226 6.29 26.18 -16.52
C ALA A 226 5.34 26.66 -15.40
N ALA A 227 4.36 27.51 -15.69
CA ALA A 227 3.35 27.94 -14.72
C ALA A 227 2.45 26.76 -14.33
N THR A 228 2.12 26.66 -13.05
CA THR A 228 1.17 25.66 -12.55
C THR A 228 -0.20 26.29 -12.38
N GLN A 229 -1.21 25.72 -13.04
CA GLN A 229 -2.60 26.13 -12.93
C GLN A 229 -3.41 25.06 -12.17
N PRO A 230 -4.37 25.43 -11.30
CA PRO A 230 -5.22 24.47 -10.61
C PRO A 230 -6.00 23.61 -11.62
N LEU A 231 -6.00 22.28 -11.42
CA LEU A 231 -6.87 21.34 -12.17
C LEU A 231 -8.25 21.23 -11.54
N PHE A 232 -8.33 21.37 -10.21
CA PHE A 232 -9.58 21.27 -9.45
C PHE A 232 -9.71 22.45 -8.50
N PRO A 233 -10.92 22.94 -8.24
CA PRO A 233 -11.16 23.92 -7.20
C PRO A 233 -11.10 23.22 -5.84
N GLY A 234 -10.05 23.42 -5.05
CA GLY A 234 -9.97 22.87 -3.71
C GLY A 234 -8.55 22.74 -3.17
N ASN A 235 -8.47 22.31 -1.92
CA ASN A 235 -7.23 22.12 -1.16
C ASN A 235 -7.39 20.94 -0.20
N ALA A 236 -7.95 19.85 -0.68
CA ALA A 236 -8.30 18.66 0.11
C ALA A 236 -7.14 18.12 0.94
N GLY A 237 -5.91 18.13 0.40
CA GLY A 237 -4.72 17.71 1.10
C GLY A 237 -4.44 18.55 2.35
N ALA A 238 -4.53 19.87 2.26
CA ALA A 238 -4.32 20.76 3.40
C ALA A 238 -5.42 20.57 4.47
N GLN A 239 -6.68 20.49 4.05
CA GLN A 239 -7.81 20.27 4.97
C GLN A 239 -7.70 18.94 5.69
N LEU A 240 -7.31 17.85 5.02
CA LEU A 240 -7.08 16.55 5.63
C LEU A 240 -5.90 16.58 6.60
N ALA A 241 -4.80 17.23 6.23
CA ALA A 241 -3.64 17.39 7.10
C ALA A 241 -4.01 18.11 8.39
N GLU A 242 -4.81 19.17 8.31
CA GLU A 242 -5.33 19.91 9.46
C GLU A 242 -6.31 19.07 10.30
N GLU A 243 -7.33 18.45 9.67
CA GLU A 243 -8.34 17.62 10.33
C GLU A 243 -7.69 16.48 11.14
N PHE A 244 -6.67 15.84 10.57
CA PHE A 244 -6.01 14.70 11.18
C PHE A 244 -4.73 15.08 11.94
N LYS A 245 -4.33 16.34 12.00
CA LYS A 245 -3.11 16.83 12.65
C LYS A 245 -1.87 16.06 12.19
N VAL A 246 -1.73 15.91 10.88
CA VAL A 246 -0.59 15.24 10.22
C VAL A 246 0.04 16.17 9.20
N ALA A 247 1.23 15.83 8.71
CA ALA A 247 1.91 16.62 7.70
C ALA A 247 1.18 16.56 6.34
N LEU A 248 1.04 17.70 5.66
CA LEU A 248 0.91 17.72 4.20
C LEU A 248 2.31 17.52 3.64
N LEU A 249 2.61 16.29 3.21
CA LEU A 249 3.95 15.90 2.74
C LEU A 249 4.33 16.61 1.44
N GLY A 250 3.35 16.87 0.60
CA GLY A 250 3.58 17.61 -0.65
C GLY A 250 2.36 17.67 -1.55
N ARG A 251 2.51 18.50 -2.58
CA ARG A 251 1.58 18.64 -3.69
C ARG A 251 2.29 18.26 -4.98
N VAL A 252 1.69 17.37 -5.75
CA VAL A 252 2.24 16.86 -7.00
C VAL A 252 1.35 17.32 -8.15
N PRO A 253 1.79 18.24 -8.99
CA PRO A 253 1.04 18.67 -10.16
C PRO A 253 1.09 17.59 -11.24
N PHE A 254 0.12 17.56 -12.11
CA PHE A 254 0.17 16.78 -13.34
C PHE A 254 1.17 17.43 -14.32
N SER A 255 2.01 16.59 -14.90
CA SER A 255 2.88 16.97 -16.01
C SER A 255 2.77 15.91 -17.12
N PRO A 256 2.62 16.28 -18.39
CA PRO A 256 2.63 15.35 -19.51
C PRO A 256 3.93 14.52 -19.63
N GLU A 257 5.06 15.10 -19.23
CA GLU A 257 6.37 14.43 -19.20
C GLU A 257 6.50 13.40 -18.07
N GLY A 258 5.47 13.24 -17.28
CA GLY A 258 5.42 12.41 -16.07
C GLY A 258 5.59 13.25 -14.80
N ASN A 259 4.83 12.87 -13.77
CA ASN A 259 4.91 13.55 -12.48
C ASN A 259 6.21 13.16 -11.78
N VAL A 260 7.12 14.08 -11.67
CA VAL A 260 8.34 13.88 -10.89
C VAL A 260 8.03 14.21 -9.43
N VAL A 261 8.26 13.26 -8.56
CA VAL A 261 8.30 13.52 -7.11
C VAL A 261 9.51 14.42 -6.87
N GLY A 262 9.25 15.68 -6.59
CA GLY A 262 10.30 16.64 -6.31
C GLY A 262 11.01 16.34 -4.99
N ASP A 263 12.24 16.88 -4.85
CA ASP A 263 13.06 16.71 -3.65
C ASP A 263 12.31 17.10 -2.37
N GLY A 264 11.47 18.12 -2.42
CA GLY A 264 10.69 18.59 -1.28
C GLY A 264 9.73 17.52 -0.72
N LEU A 265 9.05 16.73 -1.59
CA LEU A 265 8.18 15.63 -1.15
C LEU A 265 9.02 14.48 -0.57
N ARG A 266 10.11 14.13 -1.22
CA ARG A 266 11.06 13.12 -0.72
C ARG A 266 11.57 13.51 0.67
N ASP A 267 12.04 14.73 0.85
CA ASP A 267 12.62 15.20 2.10
C ASP A 267 11.57 15.29 3.23
N ALA A 268 10.35 15.72 2.91
CA ALA A 268 9.23 15.69 3.86
C ALA A 268 8.89 14.26 4.26
N PHE A 269 8.89 13.32 3.31
CA PHE A 269 8.64 11.91 3.59
C PHE A 269 9.75 11.30 4.45
N MET A 270 11.02 11.59 4.17
CA MET A 270 12.15 11.15 4.99
C MET A 270 12.04 11.63 6.45
N LYS A 271 11.61 12.88 6.68
CA LYS A 271 11.43 13.43 8.03
C LYS A 271 10.37 12.68 8.84
N VAL A 272 9.27 12.24 8.23
CA VAL A 272 8.22 11.50 8.96
C VAL A 272 8.57 10.03 9.18
N LEU A 273 9.59 9.53 8.46
CA LEU A 273 10.16 8.19 8.67
C LEU A 273 11.30 8.16 9.71
N ALA A 274 11.91 9.28 10.01
CA ALA A 274 12.94 9.40 11.05
C ALA A 274 12.35 9.16 12.44
#